data_cb6ce5cc2390f9ca558f8ff90bc80443
#
_entry.id   cb6ce5cc2390f9ca558f8ff90bc80443
#
_cell.length_a   1.000
_cell.length_b   1.000
_cell.length_c   1.000
_cell.angle_alpha   90.00
_cell.angle_beta   90.00
_cell.angle_gamma   90.00
#
_symmetry.space_group_name_H-M   'P 1'
#
loop_
_entity.id
_entity.type
_entity.pdbx_description
1 polymer ?
#
loop_
_entity_poly.entity_id
_entity_poly.type
_entity_poly.pdbx_seq_one_letter_code
_entity_poly.pdbx_strand_id
1 'polypeptide(L)'
;MAEPKVEDKVIEAIEMAEQEPDNLIRLSSGVVLRGKQANPMVLIDVMAQFKRPEPPTYFNDKMGRAMVNSDDPDYRARVSAYELELSSAMLPMMILSGTELGSVPKGFPKPEDDEWLEEYELLNLPMKRENKHWRYLKWVMFKAMRNEKDMALVQEVVGRLSGISESAVKSAERFPGSE
;
A
#
# COMPACT_ATOMS: atom_id res chain seq x y z
N MET A 1 12.17 27.01 42.96
CA MET A 1 11.89 26.19 41.76
C MET A 1 12.35 27.02 40.56
N ALA A 2 13.35 26.56 39.85
CA ALA A 2 13.85 27.25 38.66
C ALA A 2 12.94 26.89 37.48
N GLU A 3 12.46 27.91 36.75
CA GLU A 3 11.73 27.68 35.50
C GLU A 3 12.67 27.04 34.47
N PRO A 4 12.22 26.02 33.75
CA PRO A 4 13.03 25.38 32.69
C PRO A 4 13.37 26.45 31.64
N LYS A 5 14.65 26.49 31.25
CA LYS A 5 15.15 27.40 30.23
C LYS A 5 14.44 27.14 28.89
N VAL A 6 14.28 28.20 28.08
CA VAL A 6 13.63 28.12 26.76
C VAL A 6 14.29 27.05 25.89
N GLU A 7 15.61 26.86 26.03
CA GLU A 7 16.40 25.83 25.34
C GLU A 7 15.94 24.39 25.69
N ASP A 8 15.62 24.12 26.98
CA ASP A 8 15.17 22.80 27.42
C ASP A 8 13.80 22.46 26.83
N LYS A 9 12.90 23.47 26.75
CA LYS A 9 11.57 23.30 26.11
C LYS A 9 11.65 23.12 24.59
N VAL A 10 12.65 23.73 23.94
CA VAL A 10 12.89 23.56 22.50
C VAL A 10 13.46 22.18 22.21
N ILE A 11 14.40 21.69 23.06
CA ILE A 11 14.98 20.35 22.94
C ILE A 11 13.89 19.28 23.18
N GLU A 12 13.08 19.45 24.22
CA GLU A 12 11.97 18.54 24.52
C GLU A 12 10.91 18.54 23.41
N ALA A 13 10.64 19.70 22.80
CA ALA A 13 9.74 19.80 21.64
C ALA A 13 10.32 19.15 20.37
N ILE A 14 11.65 19.23 20.18
CA ILE A 14 12.34 18.56 19.07
C ILE A 14 12.36 17.04 19.30
N GLU A 15 12.69 16.58 20.52
CA GLU A 15 12.66 15.16 20.87
C GLU A 15 11.26 14.55 20.80
N MET A 16 10.21 15.32 21.18
CA MET A 16 8.80 14.90 20.98
C MET A 16 8.37 14.91 19.52
N ALA A 17 8.93 15.79 18.68
CA ALA A 17 8.66 15.82 17.25
C ALA A 17 9.40 14.69 16.49
N GLU A 18 10.56 14.24 16.99
CA GLU A 18 11.31 13.11 16.44
C GLU A 18 10.69 11.74 16.77
N GLN A 19 9.75 11.69 17.72
CA GLN A 19 8.98 10.48 18.04
C GLN A 19 7.59 10.48 17.37
N GLU A 20 7.51 10.90 16.12
CA GLU A 20 6.29 10.59 15.37
C GLU A 20 6.11 9.08 15.31
N PRO A 21 4.93 8.56 15.68
CA PRO A 21 4.73 7.12 15.65
C PRO A 21 4.95 6.61 14.22
N ASP A 22 5.82 5.62 14.09
CA ASP A 22 6.26 4.96 12.84
C ASP A 22 5.11 4.49 11.93
N ASN A 23 3.87 4.67 12.36
CA ASN A 23 2.66 4.24 11.66
C ASN A 23 1.86 5.40 11.01
N LEU A 24 2.35 6.64 11.03
CA LEU A 24 1.66 7.74 10.35
C LEU A 24 1.97 7.77 8.86
N ILE A 25 0.91 7.83 8.07
CA ILE A 25 0.95 7.91 6.61
C ILE A 25 0.44 9.29 6.21
N ARG A 26 1.36 10.19 5.85
CA ARG A 26 1.03 11.56 5.41
C ARG A 26 0.87 11.59 3.90
N LEU A 27 -0.36 11.73 3.44
CA LEU A 27 -0.67 11.78 2.02
C LEU A 27 -0.43 13.18 1.45
N SER A 28 -0.20 13.27 0.15
CA SER A 28 0.05 14.53 -0.57
C SER A 28 -1.13 15.51 -0.52
N SER A 29 -2.33 15.05 -0.22
CA SER A 29 -3.52 15.86 0.06
C SER A 29 -3.49 16.57 1.41
N GLY A 30 -2.54 16.23 2.29
CA GLY A 30 -2.49 16.66 3.68
C GLY A 30 -3.33 15.78 4.63
N VAL A 31 -4.05 14.79 4.10
CA VAL A 31 -4.72 13.76 4.92
C VAL A 31 -3.66 12.90 5.58
N VAL A 32 -3.87 12.60 6.85
CA VAL A 32 -3.03 11.67 7.61
C VAL A 32 -3.84 10.41 7.90
N LEU A 33 -3.34 9.29 7.43
CA LEU A 33 -3.85 7.98 7.85
C LEU A 33 -2.95 7.42 8.95
N ARG A 34 -3.50 6.53 9.75
CA ARG A 34 -2.75 5.77 10.73
C ARG A 34 -2.68 4.32 10.26
N GLY A 35 -1.47 3.84 9.98
CA GLY A 35 -1.22 2.45 9.64
C GLY A 35 -1.44 1.54 10.83
N LYS A 36 -1.97 0.37 10.60
CA LYS A 36 -2.10 -0.73 11.55
C LYS A 36 -1.73 -2.04 10.90
N GLN A 37 -1.46 -3.04 11.70
CA GLN A 37 -1.18 -4.38 11.18
C GLN A 37 -2.41 -4.93 10.45
N ALA A 38 -2.26 -5.25 9.17
CA ALA A 38 -3.25 -6.01 8.42
C ALA A 38 -3.10 -7.51 8.74
N ASN A 39 -4.16 -8.29 8.57
CA ASN A 39 -4.06 -9.73 8.70
C ASN A 39 -3.22 -10.30 7.56
N PRO A 40 -2.02 -10.85 7.82
CA PRO A 40 -1.11 -11.32 6.77
C PRO A 40 -1.72 -12.47 5.95
N MET A 41 -2.59 -13.31 6.56
CA MET A 41 -3.23 -14.42 5.84
C MET A 41 -4.14 -13.92 4.72
N VAL A 42 -4.90 -12.83 4.95
CA VAL A 42 -5.75 -12.23 3.92
C VAL A 42 -4.92 -11.70 2.75
N LEU A 43 -3.77 -11.10 3.04
CA LEU A 43 -2.87 -10.60 2.00
C LEU A 43 -2.22 -11.75 1.22
N ILE A 44 -1.82 -12.82 1.89
CA ILE A 44 -1.29 -14.04 1.26
C ILE A 44 -2.35 -14.68 0.35
N ASP A 45 -3.60 -14.79 0.81
CA ASP A 45 -4.70 -15.37 0.01
C ASP A 45 -4.98 -14.53 -1.26
N VAL A 46 -4.85 -13.20 -1.18
CA VAL A 46 -4.95 -12.34 -2.37
C VAL A 46 -3.77 -12.60 -3.30
N MET A 47 -2.53 -12.64 -2.77
CA MET A 47 -1.33 -12.88 -3.57
C MET A 47 -1.37 -14.25 -4.27
N ALA A 48 -1.89 -15.28 -3.62
CA ALA A 48 -2.00 -16.63 -4.17
C ALA A 48 -2.91 -16.74 -5.40
N GLN A 49 -3.79 -15.75 -5.63
CA GLN A 49 -4.64 -15.69 -6.82
C GLN A 49 -3.88 -15.22 -8.07
N PHE A 50 -2.68 -14.66 -7.91
CA PHE A 50 -1.86 -14.13 -8.99
C PHE A 50 -0.64 -15.01 -9.22
N LYS A 51 -0.55 -15.60 -10.41
CA LYS A 51 0.60 -16.44 -10.78
C LYS A 51 1.67 -15.56 -11.44
N ARG A 52 2.85 -15.53 -10.83
CA ARG A 52 4.00 -14.81 -11.42
C ARG A 52 4.38 -15.44 -12.76
N PRO A 53 4.66 -14.64 -13.80
CA PRO A 53 5.16 -15.14 -15.07
C PRO A 53 6.48 -15.88 -14.91
N GLU A 54 6.64 -16.98 -15.63
CA GLU A 54 7.89 -17.72 -15.68
C GLU A 54 8.82 -17.10 -16.76
N PRO A 55 10.12 -16.98 -16.47
CA PRO A 55 11.06 -16.49 -17.46
C PRO A 55 11.25 -17.52 -18.57
N PRO A 56 11.42 -17.08 -19.83
CA PRO A 56 11.69 -17.99 -20.93
C PRO A 56 13.05 -18.66 -20.78
N THR A 57 13.16 -19.87 -21.30
CA THR A 57 14.43 -20.61 -21.35
C THR A 57 14.94 -20.65 -22.78
N TYR A 58 16.25 -20.60 -22.95
CA TYR A 58 16.94 -20.83 -24.22
C TYR A 58 18.05 -21.87 -24.04
N PHE A 59 18.36 -22.62 -25.09
CA PHE A 59 19.46 -23.56 -25.05
C PHE A 59 20.78 -22.84 -25.36
N ASN A 60 21.77 -22.99 -24.47
CA ASN A 60 23.10 -22.45 -24.69
C ASN A 60 24.02 -23.56 -25.19
N ASP A 61 24.32 -23.54 -26.51
CA ASP A 61 25.13 -24.57 -27.17
C ASP A 61 26.55 -24.70 -26.57
N LYS A 62 27.14 -23.57 -26.09
CA LYS A 62 28.47 -23.56 -25.49
C LYS A 62 28.51 -24.26 -24.13
N MET A 63 27.39 -24.21 -23.40
CA MET A 63 27.27 -24.82 -22.08
C MET A 63 26.53 -26.17 -22.11
N GLY A 64 25.93 -26.56 -23.25
CA GLY A 64 25.17 -27.77 -23.42
C GLY A 64 23.95 -27.90 -22.52
N ARG A 65 23.35 -26.76 -22.08
CA ARG A 65 22.20 -26.75 -21.16
C ARG A 65 21.24 -25.63 -21.44
N ALA A 66 19.98 -25.83 -20.98
CA ALA A 66 18.99 -24.77 -20.95
C ALA A 66 19.37 -23.69 -19.91
N MET A 67 19.23 -22.42 -20.28
CA MET A 67 19.45 -21.26 -19.43
C MET A 67 18.20 -20.38 -19.41
N VAL A 68 17.98 -19.73 -18.28
CA VAL A 68 16.88 -18.79 -18.08
C VAL A 68 17.25 -17.43 -18.68
N ASN A 69 16.35 -16.82 -19.44
CA ASN A 69 16.50 -15.46 -19.97
C ASN A 69 15.61 -14.48 -19.20
N SER A 70 16.07 -13.97 -18.08
CA SER A 70 15.37 -12.95 -17.28
C SER A 70 15.36 -11.57 -17.94
N ASP A 71 16.21 -11.36 -18.97
CA ASP A 71 16.34 -10.08 -19.67
C ASP A 71 15.47 -9.97 -20.92
N ASP A 72 14.69 -11.01 -21.21
CA ASP A 72 13.74 -11.04 -22.31
C ASP A 72 12.72 -9.87 -22.20
N PRO A 73 12.57 -9.03 -23.25
CA PRO A 73 11.68 -7.87 -23.19
C PRO A 73 10.20 -8.25 -22.95
N ASP A 74 9.72 -9.33 -23.57
CA ASP A 74 8.33 -9.78 -23.42
C ASP A 74 8.10 -10.34 -21.99
N TYR A 75 9.11 -11.02 -21.45
CA TYR A 75 9.05 -11.45 -20.06
C TYR A 75 8.99 -10.26 -19.09
N ARG A 76 9.83 -9.25 -19.26
CA ARG A 76 9.81 -8.03 -18.44
C ARG A 76 8.47 -7.31 -18.52
N ALA A 77 7.88 -7.20 -19.71
CA ALA A 77 6.56 -6.60 -19.89
C ALA A 77 5.47 -7.38 -19.12
N ARG A 78 5.50 -8.74 -19.17
CA ARG A 78 4.57 -9.58 -18.42
C ARG A 78 4.76 -9.46 -16.90
N VAL A 79 6.00 -9.36 -16.43
CA VAL A 79 6.30 -9.13 -15.00
C VAL A 79 5.76 -7.79 -14.55
N SER A 80 5.97 -6.71 -15.31
CA SER A 80 5.43 -5.39 -14.98
C SER A 80 3.90 -5.37 -14.94
N ALA A 81 3.23 -6.05 -15.88
CA ALA A 81 1.78 -6.20 -15.87
C ALA A 81 1.29 -6.96 -14.64
N TYR A 82 1.94 -8.07 -14.29
CA TYR A 82 1.66 -8.84 -13.08
C TYR A 82 1.82 -8.00 -11.81
N GLU A 83 2.90 -7.23 -11.68
CA GLU A 83 3.16 -6.37 -10.52
C GLU A 83 2.08 -5.29 -10.39
N LEU A 84 1.63 -4.71 -11.49
CA LEU A 84 0.54 -3.73 -11.51
C LEU A 84 -0.79 -4.34 -11.09
N GLU A 85 -1.14 -5.52 -11.61
CA GLU A 85 -2.37 -6.24 -11.25
C GLU A 85 -2.37 -6.61 -9.77
N LEU A 86 -1.27 -7.19 -9.28
CA LEU A 86 -1.11 -7.56 -7.88
C LEU A 86 -1.23 -6.35 -6.96
N SER A 87 -0.52 -5.26 -7.27
CA SER A 87 -0.58 -4.01 -6.50
C SER A 87 -2.00 -3.44 -6.47
N SER A 88 -2.69 -3.46 -7.61
CA SER A 88 -4.08 -2.99 -7.72
C SER A 88 -5.06 -3.83 -6.91
N ALA A 89 -4.85 -5.14 -6.80
CA ALA A 89 -5.66 -6.03 -6.00
C ALA A 89 -5.37 -5.91 -4.49
N MET A 90 -4.12 -5.71 -4.12
CA MET A 90 -3.70 -5.62 -2.72
C MET A 90 -4.07 -4.28 -2.08
N LEU A 91 -4.01 -3.17 -2.82
CA LEU A 91 -4.22 -1.84 -2.27
C LEU A 91 -5.56 -1.66 -1.53
N PRO A 92 -6.73 -2.08 -2.08
CA PRO A 92 -8.00 -2.01 -1.35
C PRO A 92 -7.98 -2.77 -0.02
N MET A 93 -7.35 -3.92 0.01
CA MET A 93 -7.24 -4.75 1.22
C MET A 93 -6.34 -4.09 2.26
N MET A 94 -5.21 -3.52 1.83
CA MET A 94 -4.30 -2.78 2.71
C MET A 94 -4.97 -1.54 3.30
N ILE A 95 -5.75 -0.80 2.51
CA ILE A 95 -6.50 0.36 3.01
C ILE A 95 -7.52 -0.09 4.06
N LEU A 96 -8.37 -1.07 3.75
CA LEU A 96 -9.47 -1.50 4.62
C LEU A 96 -8.99 -2.16 5.92
N SER A 97 -7.98 -3.02 5.84
CA SER A 97 -7.51 -3.79 6.98
C SER A 97 -6.32 -3.15 7.70
N GLY A 98 -5.52 -2.38 6.96
CA GLY A 98 -4.24 -1.85 7.40
C GLY A 98 -4.19 -0.35 7.67
N THR A 99 -5.30 0.39 7.48
CA THR A 99 -5.33 1.82 7.78
C THR A 99 -6.58 2.24 8.54
N GLU A 100 -6.48 3.38 9.20
CA GLU A 100 -7.60 4.13 9.76
C GLU A 100 -7.37 5.63 9.58
N LEU A 101 -8.43 6.43 9.67
CA LEU A 101 -8.33 7.86 9.55
C LEU A 101 -7.61 8.45 10.78
N GLY A 102 -6.51 9.17 10.55
CA GLY A 102 -5.80 9.92 11.57
C GLY A 102 -6.32 11.35 11.66
N SER A 103 -6.10 12.15 10.61
CA SER A 103 -6.61 13.51 10.56
C SER A 103 -6.90 13.96 9.12
N VAL A 104 -7.76 14.97 9.01
CA VAL A 104 -8.17 15.57 7.74
C VAL A 104 -7.88 17.07 7.80
N PRO A 105 -7.28 17.67 6.76
CA PRO A 105 -7.08 19.11 6.70
C PRO A 105 -8.40 19.88 6.82
N LYS A 106 -8.33 21.10 7.34
CA LYS A 106 -9.50 21.99 7.46
C LYS A 106 -10.08 22.26 6.06
N GLY A 107 -11.39 22.05 5.91
CA GLY A 107 -12.10 22.25 4.64
C GLY A 107 -11.96 21.11 3.63
N PHE A 108 -11.29 20.04 3.98
CA PHE A 108 -11.25 18.83 3.15
C PHE A 108 -12.40 17.89 3.54
N PRO A 109 -13.17 17.33 2.58
CA PRO A 109 -14.32 16.46 2.89
C PRO A 109 -13.86 15.19 3.61
N LYS A 110 -14.65 14.73 4.58
CA LYS A 110 -14.42 13.49 5.32
C LYS A 110 -15.07 12.29 4.63
N PRO A 111 -14.74 11.05 4.99
CA PRO A 111 -15.39 9.86 4.43
C PRO A 111 -16.91 9.84 4.61
N GLU A 112 -17.41 10.46 5.69
CA GLU A 112 -18.84 10.51 6.04
C GLU A 112 -19.62 11.59 5.27
N ASP A 113 -18.93 12.58 4.69
CA ASP A 113 -19.57 13.70 3.98
C ASP A 113 -20.08 13.23 2.62
N ASP A 114 -21.21 13.76 2.16
CA ASP A 114 -21.80 13.38 0.87
C ASP A 114 -21.25 14.21 -0.30
N GLU A 115 -20.59 15.33 -0.02
CA GLU A 115 -20.01 16.22 -1.03
C GLU A 115 -19.11 15.51 -2.04
N TRP A 116 -18.20 14.66 -1.56
CA TRP A 116 -17.31 13.90 -2.44
C TRP A 116 -18.02 12.76 -3.18
N LEU A 117 -19.14 12.25 -2.64
CA LEU A 117 -19.94 11.23 -3.31
C LEU A 117 -20.66 11.78 -4.55
N GLU A 118 -21.07 13.04 -4.53
CA GLU A 118 -21.67 13.71 -5.69
C GLU A 118 -20.64 13.77 -6.83
N GLU A 119 -19.39 14.13 -6.55
CA GLU A 119 -18.32 14.09 -7.55
C GLU A 119 -18.04 12.65 -8.05
N TYR A 120 -18.06 11.65 -7.14
CA TYR A 120 -17.85 10.26 -7.51
C TYR A 120 -18.98 9.70 -8.40
N GLU A 121 -20.22 10.15 -8.19
CA GLU A 121 -21.38 9.77 -8.99
C GLU A 121 -21.25 10.19 -10.45
N LEU A 122 -20.60 11.33 -10.71
CA LEU A 122 -20.35 11.80 -12.08
C LEU A 122 -19.49 10.82 -12.91
N LEU A 123 -18.75 9.93 -12.26
CA LEU A 123 -17.93 8.90 -12.92
C LEU A 123 -18.75 7.68 -13.38
N ASN A 124 -20.05 7.61 -13.07
CA ASN A 124 -20.94 6.47 -13.36
C ASN A 124 -20.40 5.12 -12.84
N LEU A 125 -19.66 5.14 -11.73
CA LEU A 125 -19.13 3.95 -11.10
C LEU A 125 -20.12 3.38 -10.07
N PRO A 126 -20.11 2.06 -9.83
CA PRO A 126 -20.97 1.43 -8.83
C PRO A 126 -20.75 2.03 -7.43
N MET A 127 -21.83 2.43 -6.77
CA MET A 127 -21.79 3.03 -5.44
C MET A 127 -22.50 2.17 -4.40
N LYS A 128 -21.95 2.17 -3.16
CA LYS A 128 -22.51 1.54 -1.97
C LYS A 128 -22.56 2.57 -0.84
N ARG A 129 -23.41 3.61 -1.01
CA ARG A 129 -23.48 4.79 -0.12
C ARG A 129 -23.62 4.43 1.36
N GLU A 130 -24.42 3.42 1.69
CA GLU A 130 -24.70 3.00 3.06
C GLU A 130 -23.56 2.18 3.70
N ASN A 131 -22.62 1.70 2.89
CA ASN A 131 -21.53 0.87 3.39
C ASN A 131 -20.33 1.73 3.84
N LYS A 132 -20.12 1.85 5.14
CA LYS A 132 -19.05 2.67 5.74
C LYS A 132 -17.66 2.25 5.29
N HIS A 133 -17.41 0.95 5.13
CA HIS A 133 -16.10 0.45 4.65
C HIS A 133 -15.87 0.80 3.19
N TRP A 134 -16.91 0.68 2.37
CA TRP A 134 -16.84 1.10 0.97
C TRP A 134 -16.62 2.62 0.87
N ARG A 135 -17.32 3.44 1.67
CA ARG A 135 -17.13 4.90 1.72
C ARG A 135 -15.70 5.25 2.07
N TYR A 136 -15.17 4.68 3.16
CA TYR A 136 -13.79 4.91 3.57
C TYR A 136 -12.79 4.52 2.47
N LEU A 137 -12.88 3.31 1.93
CA LEU A 137 -12.02 2.83 0.86
C LEU A 137 -12.02 3.77 -0.35
N LYS A 138 -13.23 4.08 -0.85
CA LYS A 138 -13.35 4.92 -2.05
C LYS A 138 -12.93 6.36 -1.79
N TRP A 139 -13.21 6.89 -0.62
CA TRP A 139 -12.72 8.21 -0.23
C TRP A 139 -11.19 8.27 -0.18
N VAL A 140 -10.53 7.28 0.43
CA VAL A 140 -9.06 7.21 0.44
C VAL A 140 -8.53 7.17 -0.99
N MET A 141 -9.06 6.30 -1.84
CA MET A 141 -8.59 6.12 -3.22
C MET A 141 -8.90 7.31 -4.13
N PHE A 142 -10.04 7.97 -3.95
CA PHE A 142 -10.53 9.02 -4.85
C PHE A 142 -10.17 10.43 -4.40
N LYS A 143 -10.23 10.71 -3.09
CA LYS A 143 -10.02 12.06 -2.54
C LYS A 143 -8.67 12.20 -1.83
N ALA A 144 -8.30 11.25 -0.98
CA ALA A 144 -7.14 11.38 -0.11
C ALA A 144 -5.82 11.11 -0.86
N MET A 145 -5.72 10.02 -1.61
CA MET A 145 -4.56 9.73 -2.46
C MET A 145 -4.65 10.51 -3.78
N ARG A 146 -3.57 11.18 -4.18
CA ARG A 146 -3.53 11.99 -5.40
C ARG A 146 -2.53 11.51 -6.44
N ASN A 147 -1.64 10.63 -6.07
CA ASN A 147 -0.56 10.15 -6.94
C ASN A 147 -0.06 8.78 -6.52
N GLU A 148 0.80 8.19 -7.36
CA GLU A 148 1.40 6.88 -7.13
C GLU A 148 2.27 6.81 -5.87
N LYS A 149 2.88 7.92 -5.45
CA LYS A 149 3.70 7.97 -4.22
C LYS A 149 2.85 7.78 -2.98
N ASP A 150 1.62 8.30 -2.97
CA ASP A 150 0.67 8.08 -1.87
C ASP A 150 0.31 6.59 -1.77
N MET A 151 0.10 5.93 -2.92
CA MET A 151 -0.19 4.49 -2.97
C MET A 151 1.00 3.67 -2.45
N ALA A 152 2.21 3.98 -2.93
CA ALA A 152 3.42 3.30 -2.50
C ALA A 152 3.66 3.47 -0.99
N LEU A 153 3.43 4.67 -0.45
CA LEU A 153 3.57 4.95 0.98
C LEU A 153 2.60 4.12 1.84
N VAL A 154 1.33 3.99 1.41
CA VAL A 154 0.35 3.13 2.10
C VAL A 154 0.81 1.68 2.08
N GLN A 155 1.25 1.18 0.93
CA GLN A 155 1.73 -0.20 0.78
C GLN A 155 2.98 -0.47 1.62
N GLU A 156 3.93 0.46 1.64
CA GLU A 156 5.16 0.35 2.43
C GLU A 156 4.87 0.26 3.93
N VAL A 157 4.13 1.24 4.46
CA VAL A 157 3.86 1.31 5.91
C VAL A 157 3.01 0.13 6.37
N VAL A 158 1.92 -0.19 5.66
CA VAL A 158 1.06 -1.33 6.02
C VAL A 158 1.79 -2.65 5.84
N GLY A 159 2.58 -2.82 4.77
CA GLY A 159 3.40 -4.00 4.54
C GLY A 159 4.40 -4.23 5.67
N ARG A 160 5.14 -3.19 6.06
CA ARG A 160 6.09 -3.22 7.16
C ARG A 160 5.43 -3.59 8.49
N LEU A 161 4.31 -2.95 8.83
CA LEU A 161 3.57 -3.25 10.06
C LEU A 161 2.98 -4.66 10.08
N SER A 162 2.66 -5.21 8.92
CA SER A 162 2.10 -6.57 8.77
C SER A 162 3.15 -7.66 8.71
N GLY A 163 4.45 -7.29 8.76
CA GLY A 163 5.56 -8.25 8.67
C GLY A 163 5.73 -8.85 7.27
N ILE A 164 5.11 -8.24 6.25
CA ILE A 164 5.26 -8.65 4.85
C ILE A 164 6.50 -7.95 4.31
N SER A 165 7.67 -8.55 4.57
CA SER A 165 8.90 -8.12 3.92
C SER A 165 8.99 -8.68 2.50
N GLU A 166 9.74 -8.03 1.61
CA GLU A 166 10.07 -8.58 0.29
C GLU A 166 10.64 -10.00 0.38
N SER A 167 11.33 -10.33 1.48
CA SER A 167 11.87 -11.67 1.73
C SER A 167 10.78 -12.69 2.03
N ALA A 168 9.68 -12.30 2.68
CA ALA A 168 8.54 -13.19 2.92
C ALA A 168 7.78 -13.48 1.62
N VAL A 169 7.63 -12.49 0.75
CA VAL A 169 7.07 -12.65 -0.60
C VAL A 169 7.92 -13.60 -1.43
N LYS A 170 9.24 -13.37 -1.49
CA LYS A 170 10.19 -14.24 -2.19
C LYS A 170 10.25 -15.66 -1.61
N SER A 171 9.99 -15.83 -0.32
CA SER A 171 9.95 -17.15 0.32
C SER A 171 8.67 -17.91 -0.02
N ALA A 172 7.52 -17.24 -0.05
CA ALA A 172 6.26 -17.84 -0.48
C ALA A 172 6.31 -18.30 -1.95
N GLU A 173 7.03 -17.55 -2.81
CA GLU A 173 7.26 -17.93 -4.21
C GLU A 173 8.13 -19.19 -4.39
N ARG A 174 8.97 -19.53 -3.41
CA ARG A 174 9.88 -20.70 -3.46
C ARG A 174 9.25 -22.02 -3.00
N PHE A 175 8.08 -21.96 -2.38
CA PHE A 175 7.31 -23.13 -2.00
C PHE A 175 6.00 -23.18 -2.81
N PRO A 176 6.03 -23.56 -4.12
CA PRO A 176 4.82 -23.98 -4.78
C PRO A 176 4.32 -25.21 -4.00
N GLY A 177 3.07 -25.13 -3.53
CA GLY A 177 2.48 -26.19 -2.73
C GLY A 177 2.76 -27.55 -3.36
N SER A 178 3.31 -28.45 -2.58
CA SER A 178 3.44 -29.86 -2.91
C SER A 178 2.03 -30.42 -3.07
N GLU A 179 1.63 -30.69 -4.30
CA GLU A 179 0.61 -31.69 -4.57
C GLU A 179 1.14 -33.07 -4.24
#